data_4435f5538f88ccbbf3f09ddeb9d473d5
#
_entry.id   4435f5538f88ccbbf3f09ddeb9d473d5
#
_cell.length_a   1.000
_cell.length_b   1.000
_cell.length_c   1.000
_cell.angle_alpha   90.00
_cell.angle_beta   90.00
_cell.angle_gamma   90.00
#
_symmetry.space_group_name_H-M   'P 1'
#
loop_
_entity.id
_entity.type
_entity.pdbx_description
1 polymer ?
#
loop_
_entity_poly.entity_id
_entity_poly.type
_entity_poly.pdbx_seq_one_letter_code
_entity_poly.pdbx_strand_id
1 'polypeptide(L)'
;MPQPGNENSSRLRRYVVPEGLNPEQRFEHWRAWYGSAVEIPMQLEKSARQTPASFSPSAITLTGPGFSLIEMYNGPALGSWAPNPDAADLRLAYFRKAPGLTLAPDGVPEPVPPGSVRFIDTSLGGSFDAPEGFHALQLNIDRSSLNLSAAELRSLLRLPDLAKHPIVGTFVIPALMSWKRPGIDREASGTADILRSVMATLVGSLLETPVDDEAQKPALRRAVKKYLDASYDNPELDVAMVAERFNLSRRSLFYFFENEQLHLGERIRALRTRKALELLLQADAQRITYSEIAASCGFTNVQSMRRAVKEFTGMNVREIHRSETGVRVALQQLRGSLIP
;
A
#
# COMPACT_ATOMS: atom_id res chain seq x y z
N MET A 1 -16.74 25.55 34.68
CA MET A 1 -17.21 24.86 33.47
C MET A 1 -16.58 25.53 32.27
N PRO A 2 -15.74 24.91 31.48
CA PRO A 2 -15.27 25.48 30.22
C PRO A 2 -16.45 25.52 29.24
N GLN A 3 -16.64 26.66 28.60
CA GLN A 3 -17.66 26.82 27.56
C GLN A 3 -17.35 25.88 26.38
N PRO A 4 -18.38 25.33 25.70
CA PRO A 4 -18.17 24.55 24.49
C PRO A 4 -17.50 25.46 23.45
N GLY A 5 -16.25 25.13 23.10
CA GLY A 5 -15.48 25.85 22.10
C GLY A 5 -16.20 25.76 20.77
N ASN A 6 -16.28 26.88 20.10
CA ASN A 6 -16.85 27.09 18.78
C ASN A 6 -16.20 26.07 17.80
N GLU A 7 -16.93 25.00 17.45
CA GLU A 7 -16.47 23.89 16.58
C GLU A 7 -16.10 24.33 15.15
N ASN A 8 -16.33 25.59 14.83
CA ASN A 8 -16.12 26.18 13.50
C ASN A 8 -14.81 26.97 13.36
N SER A 9 -13.91 26.97 14.37
CA SER A 9 -12.65 27.70 14.27
C SER A 9 -11.51 26.84 13.78
N SER A 10 -10.89 27.28 12.70
CA SER A 10 -9.66 26.67 12.20
C SER A 10 -8.51 26.85 13.19
N ARG A 11 -7.70 25.81 13.38
CA ARG A 11 -6.62 25.81 14.38
C ARG A 11 -5.29 25.46 13.72
N LEU A 12 -4.35 26.38 13.84
CA LEU A 12 -2.94 26.12 13.53
C LEU A 12 -2.25 25.55 14.78
N ARG A 13 -1.64 24.39 14.65
CA ARG A 13 -0.86 23.76 15.71
C ARG A 13 0.54 23.44 15.20
N ARG A 14 1.53 23.68 16.04
CA ARG A 14 2.91 23.28 15.77
C ARG A 14 3.34 22.30 16.85
N TYR A 15 3.92 21.20 16.40
CA TYR A 15 4.53 20.22 17.27
C TYR A 15 6.02 20.11 17.00
N VAL A 16 6.79 20.17 18.08
CA VAL A 16 8.23 19.89 18.10
C VAL A 16 8.48 19.05 19.35
N VAL A 17 9.33 18.05 19.22
CA VAL A 17 9.70 17.25 20.39
C VAL A 17 10.38 18.14 21.43
N PRO A 18 9.95 18.11 22.73
CA PRO A 18 10.58 18.89 23.78
C PRO A 18 12.08 18.60 23.92
N GLU A 19 12.85 19.62 24.25
CA GLU A 19 14.27 19.47 24.56
C GLU A 19 14.49 18.68 25.85
N GLY A 20 15.68 18.06 25.99
CA GLY A 20 16.06 17.32 27.20
C GLY A 20 15.51 15.90 27.30
N LEU A 21 14.65 15.47 26.40
CA LEU A 21 14.14 14.10 26.37
C LEU A 21 15.20 13.14 25.82
N ASN A 22 15.32 11.96 26.44
CA ASN A 22 16.09 10.86 25.85
C ASN A 22 15.38 10.28 24.62
N PRO A 23 16.04 9.46 23.78
CA PRO A 23 15.45 8.95 22.54
C PRO A 23 14.15 8.16 22.73
N GLU A 24 14.05 7.38 23.80
CA GLU A 24 12.84 6.63 24.15
C GLU A 24 11.67 7.56 24.42
N GLN A 25 11.90 8.54 25.27
CA GLN A 25 10.90 9.55 25.64
C GLN A 25 10.48 10.39 24.44
N ARG A 26 11.40 10.71 23.52
CA ARG A 26 11.08 11.44 22.27
C ARG A 26 10.13 10.64 21.39
N PHE A 27 10.39 9.34 21.24
CA PHE A 27 9.52 8.47 20.44
C PHE A 27 8.13 8.36 21.07
N GLU A 28 8.03 8.10 22.37
CA GLU A 28 6.75 7.99 23.06
C GLU A 28 5.94 9.31 23.01
N HIS A 29 6.63 10.44 23.15
CA HIS A 29 5.99 11.74 23.04
C HIS A 29 5.45 12.00 21.63
N TRP A 30 6.20 11.62 20.59
CA TRP A 30 5.76 11.67 19.20
C TRP A 30 4.60 10.73 18.93
N ARG A 31 4.67 9.49 19.40
CA ARG A 31 3.61 8.49 19.26
C ARG A 31 2.28 8.99 19.85
N ALA A 32 2.31 9.52 21.04
CA ALA A 32 1.13 10.06 21.70
C ALA A 32 0.53 11.25 20.94
N TRP A 33 1.37 12.15 20.44
CA TRP A 33 0.91 13.28 19.64
C TRP A 33 0.35 12.83 18.30
N TYR A 34 1.03 11.92 17.62
CA TYR A 34 0.64 11.42 16.28
C TYR A 34 -0.75 10.80 16.33
N GLY A 35 -1.05 9.97 17.31
CA GLY A 35 -2.36 9.35 17.49
C GLY A 35 -3.48 10.36 17.74
N SER A 36 -3.18 11.51 18.34
CA SER A 36 -4.17 12.56 18.63
C SER A 36 -4.34 13.59 17.50
N ALA A 37 -3.32 13.78 16.66
CA ALA A 37 -3.28 14.86 15.67
C ALA A 37 -3.68 14.42 14.26
N VAL A 38 -3.54 13.14 13.95
CA VAL A 38 -3.78 12.60 12.61
C VAL A 38 -5.19 12.04 12.46
N GLU A 39 -5.99 12.08 13.54
CA GLU A 39 -7.40 11.64 13.60
C GLU A 39 -7.64 10.20 13.12
N ILE A 40 -6.57 9.40 13.04
CA ILE A 40 -6.60 7.98 12.75
C ILE A 40 -6.00 7.25 13.95
N PRO A 41 -6.63 6.19 14.44
CA PRO A 41 -6.03 5.32 15.45
C PRO A 41 -4.83 4.58 14.85
N MET A 42 -3.69 5.28 14.78
CA MET A 42 -2.46 4.75 14.22
C MET A 42 -1.57 4.18 15.33
N GLN A 43 -1.10 2.97 15.13
CA GLN A 43 -0.09 2.35 15.95
C GLN A 43 1.29 2.67 15.35
N LEU A 44 2.15 3.31 16.13
CA LEU A 44 3.54 3.57 15.76
C LEU A 44 4.45 2.65 16.55
N GLU A 45 5.38 2.03 15.85
CA GLU A 45 6.43 1.19 16.40
C GLU A 45 7.79 1.71 15.98
N LYS A 46 8.82 1.43 16.78
CA LYS A 46 10.19 1.81 16.44
C LYS A 46 10.70 0.99 15.27
N SER A 47 11.31 1.63 14.31
CA SER A 47 12.09 0.92 13.29
C SER A 47 13.30 0.26 13.92
N ALA A 48 13.61 -0.98 13.51
CA ALA A 48 14.82 -1.69 13.94
C ALA A 48 16.13 -0.97 13.56
N ARG A 49 16.06 -0.02 12.60
CA ARG A 49 17.19 0.81 12.14
C ARG A 49 17.30 2.16 12.85
N GLN A 50 16.47 2.39 13.86
CA GLN A 50 16.46 3.66 14.58
C GLN A 50 17.76 3.86 15.36
N THR A 51 18.55 4.86 14.97
CA THR A 51 19.64 5.38 15.81
C THR A 51 19.06 6.42 16.77
N PRO A 52 19.26 6.27 18.08
CA PRO A 52 18.63 7.14 19.09
C PRO A 52 18.89 8.63 18.92
N ALA A 53 20.06 9.01 18.42
CA ALA A 53 20.49 10.41 18.31
C ALA A 53 19.79 11.22 17.21
N SER A 54 19.16 10.56 16.22
CA SER A 54 18.61 11.23 15.02
C SER A 54 17.10 11.40 15.03
N PHE A 55 16.38 10.89 16.03
CA PHE A 55 14.92 11.00 16.10
C PHE A 55 14.50 12.40 16.55
N SER A 56 14.17 13.24 15.58
CA SER A 56 13.70 14.62 15.80
C SER A 56 12.48 14.94 14.94
N PRO A 57 11.33 14.29 15.21
CA PRO A 57 10.12 14.53 14.44
C PRO A 57 9.53 15.91 14.75
N SER A 58 8.84 16.48 13.79
CA SER A 58 8.09 17.71 13.95
C SER A 58 6.90 17.74 13.01
N ALA A 59 5.87 18.48 13.36
CA ALA A 59 4.74 18.70 12.48
C ALA A 59 4.12 20.10 12.64
N ILE A 60 3.49 20.57 11.59
CA ILE A 60 2.61 21.74 11.58
C ILE A 60 1.30 21.29 10.98
N THR A 61 0.20 21.53 11.68
CA THR A 61 -1.15 21.20 11.22
C THR A 61 -2.02 22.43 11.21
N LEU A 62 -2.80 22.62 10.15
CA LEU A 62 -3.91 23.54 10.09
C LEU A 62 -5.18 22.71 9.89
N THR A 63 -6.06 22.69 10.87
CA THR A 63 -7.33 21.97 10.81
C THR A 63 -8.49 22.94 10.75
N GLY A 64 -9.51 22.61 9.99
CA GLY A 64 -10.75 23.35 9.89
C GLY A 64 -11.90 22.42 9.47
N PRO A 65 -13.12 22.94 9.36
CA PRO A 65 -14.27 22.10 9.01
C PRO A 65 -14.07 21.35 7.69
N GLY A 66 -14.01 20.01 7.74
CA GLY A 66 -13.91 19.15 6.57
C GLY A 66 -12.57 19.20 5.83
N PHE A 67 -11.51 19.72 6.43
CA PHE A 67 -10.17 19.68 5.86
C PHE A 67 -9.07 19.73 6.92
N SER A 68 -7.90 19.21 6.58
CA SER A 68 -6.66 19.53 7.29
C SER A 68 -5.46 19.60 6.33
N LEU A 69 -4.54 20.51 6.64
CA LEU A 69 -3.21 20.58 6.03
C LEU A 69 -2.18 20.15 7.05
N ILE A 70 -1.30 19.24 6.66
CA ILE A 70 -0.27 18.70 7.54
C ILE A 70 1.07 18.77 6.82
N GLU A 71 2.07 19.34 7.46
CA GLU A 71 3.46 19.09 7.08
C GLU A 71 4.13 18.39 8.24
N MET A 72 4.75 17.24 7.95
CA MET A 72 5.42 16.45 8.97
C MET A 72 6.80 15.99 8.55
N TYR A 73 7.70 16.00 9.51
CA TYR A 73 8.98 15.30 9.49
C TYR A 73 8.85 14.13 10.46
N ASN A 74 8.66 12.94 9.93
CA ASN A 74 8.60 11.74 10.74
C ASN A 74 9.99 11.13 10.87
N GLY A 75 10.37 10.74 12.09
CA GLY A 75 11.59 9.97 12.30
C GLY A 75 11.42 8.51 11.84
N PRO A 76 12.49 7.70 11.93
CA PRO A 76 12.41 6.28 11.60
C PRO A 76 11.34 5.57 12.44
N ALA A 77 10.35 4.98 11.77
CA ALA A 77 9.22 4.32 12.42
C ALA A 77 8.51 3.34 11.48
N LEU A 78 7.84 2.38 12.09
CA LEU A 78 6.79 1.57 11.47
C LEU A 78 5.44 2.14 11.92
N GLY A 79 4.49 2.24 11.02
CA GLY A 79 3.14 2.68 11.36
C GLY A 79 2.10 1.74 10.75
N SER A 80 1.02 1.50 11.50
CA SER A 80 -0.13 0.75 10.98
C SER A 80 -1.44 1.35 11.51
N TRP A 81 -2.48 1.22 10.72
CA TRP A 81 -3.84 1.63 11.09
C TRP A 81 -4.84 0.57 10.63
N ALA A 82 -5.82 0.29 11.48
CA ALA A 82 -6.91 -0.61 11.16
C ALA A 82 -7.89 0.04 10.17
N PRO A 83 -8.64 -0.74 9.38
CA PRO A 83 -9.77 -0.23 8.62
C PRO A 83 -10.75 0.50 9.54
N ASN A 84 -11.15 1.70 9.14
CA ASN A 84 -12.14 2.50 9.87
C ASN A 84 -13.15 3.06 8.85
N PRO A 85 -14.30 2.42 8.66
CA PRO A 85 -15.33 2.88 7.72
C PRO A 85 -15.86 4.29 8.00
N ASP A 86 -15.78 4.72 9.27
CA ASP A 86 -16.20 6.05 9.72
C ASP A 86 -15.16 7.14 9.41
N ALA A 87 -13.93 6.75 9.06
CA ALA A 87 -12.92 7.70 8.59
C ALA A 87 -13.33 8.25 7.22
N ALA A 88 -13.63 9.52 7.17
CA ALA A 88 -14.19 10.16 5.98
C ALA A 88 -13.14 10.83 5.08
N ASP A 89 -11.86 10.76 5.43
CA ASP A 89 -10.82 11.55 4.78
C ASP A 89 -10.21 10.88 3.55
N LEU A 90 -10.20 11.62 2.45
CA LEU A 90 -9.32 11.36 1.31
C LEU A 90 -8.08 12.25 1.44
N ARG A 91 -6.90 11.63 1.45
CA ARG A 91 -5.61 12.32 1.57
C ARG A 91 -4.91 12.42 0.25
N LEU A 92 -4.40 13.59 -0.06
CA LEU A 92 -3.40 13.80 -1.10
C LEU A 92 -2.05 14.07 -0.39
N ALA A 93 -1.13 13.13 -0.49
CA ALA A 93 0.17 13.19 0.20
C ALA A 93 1.31 13.42 -0.80
N TYR A 94 2.08 14.48 -0.59
CA TYR A 94 3.32 14.78 -1.29
C TYR A 94 4.51 14.38 -0.42
N PHE A 95 5.26 13.37 -0.84
CA PHE A 95 6.44 12.86 -0.13
C PHE A 95 7.71 13.56 -0.61
N ARG A 96 8.02 14.69 -0.01
CA ARG A 96 9.19 15.50 -0.39
C ARG A 96 10.51 14.78 -0.19
N LYS A 97 10.65 14.02 0.90
CA LYS A 97 11.75 13.12 1.20
C LYS A 97 11.18 11.82 1.75
N ALA A 98 11.61 10.71 1.22
CA ALA A 98 11.07 9.40 1.58
C ALA A 98 12.11 8.29 1.37
N PRO A 99 13.33 8.38 1.97
CA PRO A 99 14.36 7.37 1.75
C PRO A 99 13.91 6.02 2.31
N GLY A 100 13.82 5.02 1.43
CA GLY A 100 13.40 3.67 1.80
C GLY A 100 11.96 3.52 2.27
N LEU A 101 11.13 4.57 2.19
CA LEU A 101 9.73 4.51 2.59
C LEU A 101 8.95 3.52 1.73
N THR A 102 8.19 2.67 2.38
CA THR A 102 7.17 1.84 1.76
C THR A 102 5.79 2.11 2.38
N LEU A 103 4.76 2.09 1.56
CA LEU A 103 3.36 2.13 1.99
C LEU A 103 2.69 0.81 1.62
N ALA A 104 1.81 0.32 2.48
CA ALA A 104 1.03 -0.88 2.26
C ALA A 104 -0.46 -0.59 2.54
N PRO A 105 -1.16 0.18 1.69
CA PRO A 105 -2.57 0.50 1.90
C PRO A 105 -3.46 -0.75 1.89
N ASP A 106 -3.02 -1.79 1.23
CA ASP A 106 -3.73 -3.08 1.08
C ASP A 106 -2.95 -4.25 1.70
N GLY A 107 -2.03 -3.98 2.63
CA GLY A 107 -1.12 -4.99 3.17
C GLY A 107 0.02 -5.40 2.23
N VAL A 108 0.07 -4.87 0.99
CA VAL A 108 1.17 -5.10 0.03
C VAL A 108 2.10 -3.90 0.03
N PRO A 109 3.34 -4.00 0.53
CA PRO A 109 4.27 -2.89 0.56
C PRO A 109 4.68 -2.42 -0.84
N GLU A 110 4.52 -1.14 -1.10
CA GLU A 110 4.97 -0.47 -2.31
C GLU A 110 5.99 0.62 -1.98
N PRO A 111 7.10 0.73 -2.71
CA PRO A 111 8.05 1.80 -2.50
C PRO A 111 7.43 3.16 -2.85
N VAL A 112 7.77 4.16 -2.05
CA VAL A 112 7.36 5.55 -2.26
C VAL A 112 8.60 6.37 -2.66
N PRO A 113 8.78 6.70 -3.93
CA PRO A 113 9.89 7.54 -4.37
C PRO A 113 9.82 8.95 -3.76
N PRO A 114 10.97 9.57 -3.43
CA PRO A 114 10.99 10.98 -3.09
C PRO A 114 10.40 11.85 -4.21
N GLY A 115 9.63 12.87 -3.85
CA GLY A 115 8.96 13.76 -4.80
C GLY A 115 7.61 13.23 -5.30
N SER A 116 7.19 12.03 -4.93
CA SER A 116 5.92 11.44 -5.37
C SER A 116 4.70 12.06 -4.69
N VAL A 117 3.58 12.02 -5.40
CA VAL A 117 2.25 12.43 -4.89
C VAL A 117 1.28 11.28 -5.05
N ARG A 118 0.55 10.94 -3.98
CA ARG A 118 -0.41 9.82 -3.97
C ARG A 118 -1.69 10.16 -3.22
N PHE A 119 -2.79 9.56 -3.65
CA PHE A 119 -3.99 9.48 -2.83
C PHE A 119 -3.88 8.34 -1.81
N ILE A 120 -4.39 8.58 -0.60
CA ILE A 120 -4.50 7.60 0.47
C ILE A 120 -5.91 7.70 1.05
N ASP A 121 -6.63 6.60 1.09
CA ASP A 121 -7.91 6.48 1.80
C ASP A 121 -7.65 5.85 3.18
N THR A 122 -7.92 6.61 4.21
CA THR A 122 -7.66 6.19 5.59
C THR A 122 -8.70 5.21 6.12
N SER A 123 -9.82 5.08 5.44
CA SER A 123 -10.85 4.10 5.81
C SER A 123 -10.48 2.65 5.52
N LEU A 124 -9.52 2.41 4.64
CA LEU A 124 -9.16 1.07 4.17
C LEU A 124 -8.15 0.33 5.07
N GLY A 125 -7.60 0.98 6.07
CA GLY A 125 -6.48 0.42 6.82
C GLY A 125 -5.19 0.37 6.00
N GLY A 126 -4.07 0.08 6.66
CA GLY A 126 -2.78 -0.01 5.99
C GLY A 126 -1.60 0.08 6.93
N SER A 127 -0.40 0.15 6.34
CA SER A 127 0.83 0.34 7.09
C SER A 127 1.89 1.09 6.28
N PHE A 128 2.90 1.57 6.98
CA PHE A 128 4.12 2.09 6.36
C PHE A 128 5.36 1.61 7.10
N ASP A 129 6.46 1.48 6.37
CA ASP A 129 7.80 1.34 6.92
C ASP A 129 8.67 2.50 6.44
N ALA A 130 9.16 3.30 7.38
CA ALA A 130 10.01 4.46 7.15
C ALA A 130 11.35 4.26 7.87
N PRO A 131 12.28 3.47 7.35
CA PRO A 131 13.54 3.12 8.03
C PRO A 131 14.44 4.32 8.30
N GLU A 132 14.34 5.38 7.51
CA GLU A 132 15.11 6.61 7.64
C GLU A 132 14.22 7.84 7.92
N GLY A 133 12.90 7.59 8.17
CA GLY A 133 11.91 8.63 8.30
C GLY A 133 11.48 9.22 6.95
N PHE A 134 10.61 10.22 6.99
CA PHE A 134 10.14 10.91 5.78
C PHE A 134 9.72 12.36 6.08
N HIS A 135 9.70 13.17 5.03
CA HIS A 135 9.09 14.50 5.03
C HIS A 135 7.93 14.51 4.07
N ALA A 136 6.73 14.70 4.59
CA ALA A 136 5.50 14.75 3.79
C ALA A 136 4.68 16.02 4.06
N LEU A 137 4.01 16.48 3.01
CA LEU A 137 2.96 17.48 3.07
C LEU A 137 1.66 16.81 2.64
N GLN A 138 0.59 16.99 3.41
CA GLN A 138 -0.67 16.32 3.19
C GLN A 138 -1.82 17.33 3.19
N LEU A 139 -2.74 17.14 2.24
CA LEU A 139 -4.05 17.75 2.22
C LEU A 139 -5.07 16.64 2.45
N ASN A 140 -5.80 16.72 3.54
CA ASN A 140 -6.90 15.82 3.85
C ASN A 140 -8.21 16.57 3.65
N ILE A 141 -9.15 15.95 2.99
CA ILE A 141 -10.48 16.52 2.73
C ILE A 141 -11.53 15.46 3.05
N ASP A 142 -12.61 15.89 3.67
CA ASP A 142 -13.78 15.05 3.85
C ASP A 142 -14.27 14.55 2.47
N ARG A 143 -14.21 13.24 2.28
CA ARG A 143 -14.58 12.53 1.07
C ARG A 143 -16.03 12.79 0.66
N SER A 144 -16.93 12.99 1.64
CA SER A 144 -18.33 13.28 1.37
C SER A 144 -18.52 14.57 0.57
N SER A 145 -17.58 15.53 0.70
CA SER A 145 -17.59 16.79 -0.05
C SER A 145 -17.25 16.64 -1.54
N LEU A 146 -16.71 15.48 -1.95
CA LEU A 146 -16.28 15.21 -3.32
C LEU A 146 -17.31 14.41 -4.12
N ASN A 147 -18.37 13.91 -3.49
CA ASN A 147 -19.44 13.11 -4.11
C ASN A 147 -18.94 11.93 -4.96
N LEU A 148 -17.86 11.29 -4.54
CA LEU A 148 -17.25 10.17 -5.26
C LEU A 148 -18.01 8.87 -5.03
N SER A 149 -18.30 8.16 -6.11
CA SER A 149 -18.72 6.77 -6.04
C SER A 149 -17.57 5.89 -5.54
N ALA A 150 -17.90 4.71 -5.01
CA ALA A 150 -16.87 3.75 -4.61
C ALA A 150 -15.97 3.29 -5.77
N ALA A 151 -16.48 3.28 -7.00
CA ALA A 151 -15.69 2.94 -8.19
C ALA A 151 -14.67 4.04 -8.52
N GLU A 152 -15.08 5.30 -8.52
CA GLU A 152 -14.21 6.45 -8.76
C GLU A 152 -13.13 6.58 -7.70
N LEU A 153 -13.49 6.42 -6.43
CA LEU A 153 -12.51 6.40 -5.34
C LEU A 153 -11.45 5.31 -5.55
N ARG A 154 -11.86 4.09 -5.90
CA ARG A 154 -10.92 3.01 -6.20
C ARG A 154 -10.03 3.32 -7.40
N SER A 155 -10.56 4.00 -8.41
CA SER A 155 -9.78 4.45 -9.57
C SER A 155 -8.70 5.46 -9.15
N LEU A 156 -9.04 6.44 -8.33
CA LEU A 156 -8.09 7.43 -7.80
C LEU A 156 -6.96 6.79 -7.00
N LEU A 157 -7.30 5.84 -6.12
CA LEU A 157 -6.30 5.16 -5.26
C LEU A 157 -5.31 4.28 -6.03
N ARG A 158 -5.67 3.89 -7.25
CA ARG A 158 -4.82 3.10 -8.15
C ARG A 158 -3.95 3.94 -9.05
N LEU A 159 -4.17 5.25 -9.09
CA LEU A 159 -3.35 6.12 -9.93
C LEU A 159 -1.87 6.01 -9.50
N PRO A 160 -0.97 5.99 -10.48
CA PRO A 160 0.46 6.05 -10.20
C PRO A 160 0.83 7.38 -9.54
N ASP A 161 2.12 7.63 -9.40
CA ASP A 161 2.63 8.90 -8.90
C ASP A 161 2.08 10.10 -9.70
N LEU A 162 1.33 10.96 -9.01
CA LEU A 162 0.66 12.13 -9.60
C LEU A 162 1.58 13.36 -9.70
N ALA A 163 2.82 13.30 -9.26
CA ALA A 163 3.72 14.46 -9.25
C ALA A 163 3.93 15.07 -10.65
N LYS A 164 3.81 14.26 -11.69
CA LYS A 164 3.93 14.70 -13.09
C LYS A 164 2.61 15.22 -13.69
N HIS A 165 1.49 15.07 -12.99
CA HIS A 165 0.21 15.59 -13.48
C HIS A 165 0.26 17.13 -13.54
N PRO A 166 -0.14 17.79 -14.63
CA PRO A 166 0.00 19.26 -14.80
C PRO A 166 -0.60 20.06 -13.65
N ILE A 167 -1.81 19.73 -13.21
CA ILE A 167 -2.48 20.41 -12.09
C ILE A 167 -1.70 20.20 -10.78
N VAL A 168 -1.23 18.99 -10.54
CA VAL A 168 -0.49 18.64 -9.31
C VAL A 168 0.86 19.35 -9.27
N GLY A 169 1.64 19.26 -10.34
CA GLY A 169 2.96 19.87 -10.41
C GLY A 169 2.93 21.39 -10.41
N THR A 170 1.94 22.00 -11.10
CA THR A 170 1.87 23.45 -11.27
C THR A 170 1.15 24.16 -10.12
N PHE A 171 0.13 23.54 -9.52
CA PHE A 171 -0.71 24.22 -8.53
C PHE A 171 -0.68 23.57 -7.15
N VAL A 172 -0.83 22.24 -7.06
CA VAL A 172 -1.01 21.57 -5.79
C VAL A 172 0.29 21.52 -4.99
N ILE A 173 1.39 21.07 -5.59
CA ILE A 173 2.69 21.00 -4.89
C ILE A 173 3.16 22.39 -4.42
N PRO A 174 3.16 23.44 -5.26
CA PRO A 174 3.51 24.80 -4.81
C PRO A 174 2.59 25.30 -3.70
N ALA A 175 1.28 25.04 -3.78
CA ALA A 175 0.33 25.44 -2.74
C ALA A 175 0.64 24.71 -1.42
N LEU A 176 0.87 23.39 -1.45
CA LEU A 176 1.28 22.60 -0.28
C LEU A 176 2.61 23.06 0.32
N MET A 177 3.51 23.61 -0.48
CA MET A 177 4.81 24.11 0.00
C MET A 177 4.73 25.52 0.59
N SER A 178 3.73 26.32 0.23
CA SER A 178 3.65 27.76 0.55
C SER A 178 2.54 28.12 1.56
N TRP A 179 1.73 27.17 2.02
CA TRP A 179 0.56 27.47 2.87
C TRP A 179 0.91 28.05 4.26
N LYS A 180 2.13 27.82 4.76
CA LYS A 180 2.59 28.26 6.08
C LYS A 180 2.99 29.74 6.11
N ARG A 181 2.10 30.61 5.74
CA ARG A 181 2.33 32.06 5.78
C ARG A 181 1.70 32.68 7.03
N PRO A 182 2.21 33.80 7.52
CA PRO A 182 1.59 34.50 8.63
C PRO A 182 0.12 34.85 8.35
N GLY A 183 -0.75 34.64 9.32
CA GLY A 183 -2.17 34.97 9.21
C GLY A 183 -3.05 33.93 8.53
N ILE A 184 -2.50 32.79 8.08
CA ILE A 184 -3.27 31.71 7.43
C ILE A 184 -4.43 31.20 8.30
N ASP A 185 -4.25 31.20 9.61
CA ASP A 185 -5.28 30.81 10.57
C ASP A 185 -6.52 31.69 10.54
N ARG A 186 -6.36 33.00 10.24
CA ARG A 186 -7.47 33.95 10.09
C ARG A 186 -8.21 33.78 8.77
N GLU A 187 -7.55 33.29 7.75
CA GLU A 187 -8.06 33.07 6.39
C GLU A 187 -8.54 31.62 6.19
N ALA A 188 -8.53 30.80 7.22
CA ALA A 188 -8.65 29.37 7.08
C ALA A 188 -10.01 28.91 6.51
N SER A 189 -11.11 29.60 6.77
CA SER A 189 -12.40 29.26 6.14
C SER A 189 -12.40 29.46 4.63
N GLY A 190 -11.88 30.60 4.15
CA GLY A 190 -11.72 30.83 2.71
C GLY A 190 -10.71 29.88 2.07
N THR A 191 -9.66 29.53 2.83
CA THR A 191 -8.67 28.53 2.41
C THR A 191 -9.29 27.15 2.26
N ALA A 192 -10.20 26.73 3.14
CA ALA A 192 -10.92 25.47 3.04
C ALA A 192 -11.72 25.34 1.74
N ASP A 193 -12.45 26.38 1.37
CA ASP A 193 -13.27 26.38 0.17
C ASP A 193 -12.40 26.33 -1.11
N ILE A 194 -11.29 27.05 -1.11
CA ILE A 194 -10.31 26.99 -2.20
C ILE A 194 -9.72 25.57 -2.32
N LEU A 195 -9.29 24.98 -1.22
CA LEU A 195 -8.69 23.66 -1.21
C LEU A 195 -9.68 22.57 -1.65
N ARG A 196 -10.94 22.65 -1.21
CA ARG A 196 -12.00 21.75 -1.68
C ARG A 196 -12.23 21.90 -3.18
N SER A 197 -12.28 23.14 -3.69
CA SER A 197 -12.44 23.40 -5.12
C SER A 197 -11.27 22.88 -5.94
N VAL A 198 -10.04 23.05 -5.45
CA VAL A 198 -8.84 22.52 -6.11
C VAL A 198 -8.85 20.99 -6.12
N MET A 199 -9.23 20.36 -5.00
CA MET A 199 -9.35 18.90 -4.94
C MET A 199 -10.45 18.38 -5.85
N ALA A 200 -11.62 19.00 -5.86
CA ALA A 200 -12.72 18.61 -6.74
C ALA A 200 -12.33 18.73 -8.22
N THR A 201 -11.65 19.83 -8.60
CA THR A 201 -11.14 20.04 -9.95
C THR A 201 -10.08 18.99 -10.31
N LEU A 202 -9.13 18.72 -9.41
CA LEU A 202 -8.11 17.70 -9.63
C LEU A 202 -8.75 16.33 -9.81
N VAL A 203 -9.64 15.95 -8.93
CA VAL A 203 -10.34 14.66 -8.97
C VAL A 203 -11.17 14.53 -10.25
N GLY A 204 -11.93 15.56 -10.62
CA GLY A 204 -12.68 15.58 -11.87
C GLY A 204 -11.76 15.41 -13.09
N SER A 205 -10.67 16.15 -13.14
CA SER A 205 -9.67 16.03 -14.22
C SER A 205 -9.02 14.65 -14.31
N LEU A 206 -8.78 14.01 -13.18
CA LEU A 206 -8.18 12.67 -13.11
C LEU A 206 -9.16 11.56 -13.52
N LEU A 207 -10.46 11.77 -13.27
CA LEU A 207 -11.51 10.82 -13.63
C LEU A 207 -11.99 11.01 -15.07
N GLU A 208 -11.95 12.24 -15.60
CA GLU A 208 -12.29 12.55 -16.99
C GLU A 208 -11.17 12.18 -17.99
N THR A 209 -9.93 12.16 -17.52
CA THR A 209 -8.81 11.66 -18.34
C THR A 209 -8.99 10.14 -18.47
N PRO A 210 -9.15 9.60 -19.69
CA PRO A 210 -9.10 8.16 -19.85
C PRO A 210 -7.78 7.69 -19.25
N VAL A 211 -7.88 6.94 -18.19
CA VAL A 211 -6.69 6.34 -17.58
C VAL A 211 -6.07 5.49 -18.68
N ASP A 212 -4.84 5.82 -19.09
CA ASP A 212 -4.16 5.06 -20.11
C ASP A 212 -4.01 3.63 -19.58
N ASP A 213 -4.96 2.78 -19.96
CA ASP A 213 -5.06 1.39 -19.57
C ASP A 213 -3.71 0.67 -19.82
N GLU A 214 -3.00 1.06 -20.87
CA GLU A 214 -1.70 0.49 -21.22
C GLU A 214 -0.61 0.88 -20.20
N ALA A 215 -0.61 2.10 -19.68
CA ALA A 215 0.38 2.54 -18.68
C ALA A 215 0.15 1.90 -17.31
N GLN A 216 -1.09 1.53 -16.97
CA GLN A 216 -1.43 0.90 -15.68
C GLN A 216 -1.26 -0.62 -15.70
N LYS A 217 -1.38 -1.28 -16.86
CA LYS A 217 -1.25 -2.74 -16.99
C LYS A 217 0.00 -3.30 -16.31
N PRO A 218 1.22 -2.74 -16.48
CA PRO A 218 2.42 -3.28 -15.84
C PRO A 218 2.41 -3.16 -14.30
N ALA A 219 1.88 -2.08 -13.77
CA ALA A 219 1.80 -1.87 -12.32
C ALA A 219 0.79 -2.84 -11.68
N LEU A 220 -0.40 -2.96 -12.27
CA LEU A 220 -1.42 -3.89 -11.83
C LEU A 220 -0.95 -5.36 -11.94
N ARG A 221 -0.31 -5.73 -13.06
CA ARG A 221 0.28 -7.08 -13.21
C ARG A 221 1.28 -7.38 -12.10
N ARG A 222 2.18 -6.43 -11.77
CA ARG A 222 3.15 -6.59 -10.67
C ARG A 222 2.45 -6.78 -9.32
N ALA A 223 1.43 -5.96 -9.02
CA ALA A 223 0.68 -6.07 -7.79
C ALA A 223 -0.03 -7.43 -7.68
N VAL A 224 -0.70 -7.88 -8.75
CA VAL A 224 -1.34 -9.20 -8.80
C VAL A 224 -0.30 -10.31 -8.64
N LYS A 225 0.82 -10.27 -9.39
CA LYS A 225 1.89 -11.28 -9.27
C LYS A 225 2.42 -11.37 -7.84
N LYS A 226 2.67 -10.23 -7.20
CA LYS A 226 3.13 -10.16 -5.80
C LYS A 226 2.11 -10.73 -4.82
N TYR A 227 0.83 -10.45 -5.02
CA TYR A 227 -0.24 -11.05 -4.22
C TYR A 227 -0.29 -12.57 -4.37
N LEU A 228 -0.17 -13.09 -5.59
CA LEU A 228 -0.11 -14.53 -5.83
C LEU A 228 1.11 -15.17 -5.15
N ASP A 229 2.28 -14.52 -5.23
CA ASP A 229 3.50 -15.00 -4.58
C ASP A 229 3.39 -15.04 -3.04
N ALA A 230 2.55 -14.17 -2.46
CA ALA A 230 2.30 -14.12 -1.02
C ALA A 230 1.15 -15.03 -0.54
N SER A 231 0.28 -15.51 -1.45
CA SER A 231 -0.98 -16.17 -1.07
C SER A 231 -1.23 -17.51 -1.77
N TYR A 232 -0.29 -18.03 -2.56
CA TYR A 232 -0.48 -19.27 -3.35
C TYR A 232 -0.78 -20.50 -2.49
N ASP A 233 -0.34 -20.51 -1.24
CA ASP A 233 -0.54 -21.60 -0.27
C ASP A 233 -1.97 -21.65 0.31
N ASN A 234 -2.75 -20.60 0.14
CA ASN A 234 -4.18 -20.62 0.47
C ASN A 234 -4.93 -21.55 -0.52
N PRO A 235 -5.54 -22.67 -0.06
CA PRO A 235 -6.24 -23.60 -0.94
C PRO A 235 -7.46 -23.00 -1.65
N GLU A 236 -8.08 -21.96 -1.04
CA GLU A 236 -9.24 -21.25 -1.60
C GLU A 236 -8.85 -20.23 -2.67
N LEU A 237 -7.55 -19.91 -2.80
CA LEU A 237 -7.10 -18.94 -3.79
C LEU A 237 -7.42 -19.40 -5.21
N ASP A 238 -8.30 -18.65 -5.86
CA ASP A 238 -8.70 -18.82 -7.25
C ASP A 238 -8.73 -17.47 -8.00
N VAL A 239 -9.03 -17.52 -9.30
CA VAL A 239 -9.12 -16.31 -10.15
C VAL A 239 -10.24 -15.37 -9.71
N ALA A 240 -11.32 -15.92 -9.10
CA ALA A 240 -12.43 -15.09 -8.61
C ALA A 240 -12.01 -14.27 -7.40
N MET A 241 -11.34 -14.90 -6.44
CA MET A 241 -10.81 -14.23 -5.26
C MET A 241 -9.79 -13.15 -5.64
N VAL A 242 -8.91 -13.42 -6.61
CA VAL A 242 -7.99 -12.40 -7.13
C VAL A 242 -8.76 -11.25 -7.79
N ALA A 243 -9.77 -11.53 -8.59
CA ALA A 243 -10.58 -10.49 -9.23
C ALA A 243 -11.29 -9.62 -8.18
N GLU A 244 -11.88 -10.23 -7.17
CA GLU A 244 -12.52 -9.55 -6.05
C GLU A 244 -11.51 -8.69 -5.26
N ARG A 245 -10.36 -9.26 -4.90
CA ARG A 245 -9.30 -8.56 -4.17
C ARG A 245 -8.81 -7.28 -4.86
N PHE A 246 -8.73 -7.31 -6.19
CA PHE A 246 -8.31 -6.17 -7.01
C PHE A 246 -9.49 -5.36 -7.56
N ASN A 247 -10.73 -5.67 -7.15
CA ASN A 247 -11.97 -5.04 -7.63
C ASN A 247 -12.07 -5.00 -9.17
N LEU A 248 -11.70 -6.10 -9.79
CA LEU A 248 -11.76 -6.30 -11.24
C LEU A 248 -12.84 -7.31 -11.58
N SER A 249 -13.40 -7.21 -12.79
CA SER A 249 -14.13 -8.34 -13.36
C SER A 249 -13.13 -9.46 -13.75
N ARG A 250 -13.57 -10.73 -13.74
CA ARG A 250 -12.73 -11.83 -14.26
C ARG A 250 -12.27 -11.55 -15.68
N ARG A 251 -13.13 -10.97 -16.53
CA ARG A 251 -12.82 -10.58 -17.91
C ARG A 251 -11.69 -9.56 -17.96
N SER A 252 -11.77 -8.49 -17.16
CA SER A 252 -10.71 -7.49 -17.08
C SER A 252 -9.40 -8.09 -16.60
N LEU A 253 -9.46 -8.97 -15.60
CA LEU A 253 -8.27 -9.63 -15.10
C LEU A 253 -7.61 -10.53 -16.18
N PHE A 254 -8.40 -11.30 -16.93
CA PHE A 254 -7.88 -12.07 -18.08
C PHE A 254 -7.27 -11.16 -19.14
N TYR A 255 -7.91 -10.06 -19.49
CA TYR A 255 -7.39 -9.10 -20.46
C TYR A 255 -6.03 -8.52 -20.02
N PHE A 256 -5.86 -8.19 -18.74
CA PHE A 256 -4.58 -7.72 -18.21
C PHE A 256 -3.46 -8.77 -18.28
N PHE A 257 -3.78 -10.04 -18.30
CA PHE A 257 -2.83 -11.16 -18.34
C PHE A 257 -2.79 -11.89 -19.71
N GLU A 258 -3.42 -11.34 -20.74
CA GLU A 258 -3.53 -11.97 -22.07
C GLU A 258 -2.16 -12.25 -22.72
N ASN A 259 -1.20 -11.33 -22.55
CA ASN A 259 0.14 -11.41 -23.13
C ASN A 259 1.18 -12.01 -22.16
N GLU A 260 0.75 -12.56 -21.04
CA GLU A 260 1.66 -13.21 -20.10
C GLU A 260 1.89 -14.67 -20.48
N GLN A 261 3.09 -15.16 -20.18
CA GLN A 261 3.51 -16.52 -20.51
C GLN A 261 2.65 -17.60 -19.84
N LEU A 262 2.11 -17.29 -18.65
CA LEU A 262 1.16 -18.13 -17.92
C LEU A 262 -0.10 -17.33 -17.62
N HIS A 263 -1.25 -17.86 -17.97
CA HIS A 263 -2.52 -17.34 -17.52
C HIS A 263 -2.65 -17.45 -15.99
N LEU A 264 -3.49 -16.63 -15.40
CA LEU A 264 -3.53 -16.46 -13.94
C LEU A 264 -3.73 -17.77 -13.15
N GLY A 265 -4.65 -18.63 -13.59
CA GLY A 265 -4.88 -19.93 -12.98
C GLY A 265 -3.69 -20.88 -13.12
N GLU A 266 -3.00 -20.82 -14.24
CA GLU A 266 -1.77 -21.56 -14.48
C GLU A 266 -0.63 -21.06 -13.59
N ARG A 267 -0.52 -19.74 -13.42
CA ARG A 267 0.47 -19.13 -12.53
C ARG A 267 0.28 -19.58 -11.09
N ILE A 268 -0.96 -19.60 -10.56
CA ILE A 268 -1.24 -20.14 -9.23
C ILE A 268 -0.77 -21.59 -9.12
N ARG A 269 -1.11 -22.43 -10.10
CA ARG A 269 -0.69 -23.83 -10.10
C ARG A 269 0.83 -23.98 -10.23
N ALA A 270 1.49 -23.15 -11.03
CA ALA A 270 2.94 -23.15 -11.17
C ALA A 270 3.66 -22.77 -9.86
N LEU A 271 3.18 -21.77 -9.14
CA LEU A 271 3.69 -21.38 -7.83
C LEU A 271 3.56 -22.50 -6.81
N ARG A 272 2.38 -23.12 -6.72
CA ARG A 272 2.12 -24.28 -5.86
C ARG A 272 3.02 -25.46 -6.23
N THR A 273 3.19 -25.73 -7.54
CA THR A 273 4.05 -26.81 -8.03
C THR A 273 5.52 -26.55 -7.70
N ARG A 274 6.01 -25.31 -7.89
CA ARG A 274 7.36 -24.92 -7.51
C ARG A 274 7.62 -25.22 -6.04
N LYS A 275 6.73 -24.82 -5.15
CA LYS A 275 6.85 -25.08 -3.72
C LYS A 275 6.81 -26.57 -3.39
N ALA A 276 5.93 -27.32 -4.05
CA ALA A 276 5.88 -28.77 -3.88
C ALA A 276 7.19 -29.47 -4.30
N LEU A 277 7.80 -29.04 -5.40
CA LEU A 277 9.11 -29.56 -5.83
C LEU A 277 10.22 -29.23 -4.82
N GLU A 278 10.22 -28.02 -4.25
CA GLU A 278 11.17 -27.63 -3.21
C GLU A 278 11.03 -28.51 -1.95
N LEU A 279 9.79 -28.82 -1.52
CA LEU A 279 9.53 -29.67 -0.38
C LEU A 279 9.84 -31.16 -0.67
N LEU A 280 9.62 -31.62 -1.90
CA LEU A 280 9.97 -32.99 -2.31
C LEU A 280 11.48 -33.25 -2.21
N LEU A 281 12.34 -32.26 -2.47
CA LEU A 281 13.80 -32.37 -2.24
C LEU A 281 14.17 -32.59 -0.79
N GLN A 282 13.33 -32.16 0.14
CA GLN A 282 13.57 -32.21 1.59
C GLN A 282 12.77 -33.34 2.27
N ALA A 283 11.85 -33.98 1.55
CA ALA A 283 10.83 -34.87 2.12
C ALA A 283 11.43 -36.05 2.90
N ASP A 284 12.46 -36.69 2.37
CA ASP A 284 13.11 -37.84 3.03
C ASP A 284 13.83 -37.43 4.32
N ALA A 285 14.54 -36.29 4.29
CA ALA A 285 15.25 -35.77 5.46
C ALA A 285 14.31 -35.31 6.58
N GLN A 286 13.15 -34.74 6.20
CA GLN A 286 12.18 -34.16 7.14
C GLN A 286 11.01 -35.10 7.46
N ARG A 287 10.93 -36.29 6.83
CA ARG A 287 9.84 -37.27 6.97
C ARG A 287 8.45 -36.70 6.66
N ILE A 288 8.36 -35.77 5.68
CA ILE A 288 7.12 -35.14 5.26
C ILE A 288 6.37 -36.03 4.29
N THR A 289 5.09 -36.24 4.52
CA THR A 289 4.23 -37.03 3.63
C THR A 289 3.75 -36.23 2.41
N TYR A 290 3.37 -36.90 1.34
CA TYR A 290 2.77 -36.23 0.15
C TYR A 290 1.48 -35.46 0.48
N SER A 291 0.76 -35.85 1.52
CA SER A 291 -0.45 -35.16 1.97
C SER A 291 -0.09 -33.82 2.62
N GLU A 292 0.91 -33.82 3.48
CA GLU A 292 1.42 -32.60 4.11
C GLU A 292 2.03 -31.64 3.09
N ILE A 293 2.79 -32.16 2.12
CA ILE A 293 3.32 -31.33 1.02
C ILE A 293 2.18 -30.68 0.23
N ALA A 294 1.14 -31.46 -0.15
CA ALA A 294 0.02 -30.93 -0.90
C ALA A 294 -0.69 -29.83 -0.12
N ALA A 295 -0.97 -30.05 1.17
CA ALA A 295 -1.62 -29.07 2.04
C ALA A 295 -0.79 -27.80 2.20
N SER A 296 0.52 -27.92 2.49
CA SER A 296 1.44 -26.79 2.65
C SER A 296 1.64 -25.95 1.38
N CYS A 297 1.30 -26.50 0.22
CA CYS A 297 1.39 -25.81 -1.07
C CYS A 297 0.05 -25.26 -1.57
N GLY A 298 -1.03 -25.34 -0.77
CA GLY A 298 -2.36 -24.86 -1.15
C GLY A 298 -3.10 -25.76 -2.15
N PHE A 299 -2.67 -27.02 -2.33
CA PHE A 299 -3.47 -27.98 -3.11
C PHE A 299 -4.60 -28.57 -2.27
N THR A 300 -5.78 -28.68 -2.82
CA THR A 300 -6.94 -29.27 -2.15
C THR A 300 -6.75 -30.74 -1.78
N ASN A 301 -5.89 -31.47 -2.51
CA ASN A 301 -5.55 -32.87 -2.26
C ASN A 301 -4.29 -33.29 -3.02
N VAL A 302 -3.77 -34.47 -2.66
CA VAL A 302 -2.57 -35.08 -3.29
C VAL A 302 -2.73 -35.30 -4.78
N GLN A 303 -3.94 -35.62 -5.26
CA GLN A 303 -4.17 -35.85 -6.68
C GLN A 303 -4.04 -34.59 -7.52
N SER A 304 -4.54 -33.44 -7.00
CA SER A 304 -4.36 -32.12 -7.60
C SER A 304 -2.89 -31.76 -7.73
N MET A 305 -2.10 -31.99 -6.68
CA MET A 305 -0.64 -31.80 -6.69
C MET A 305 0.03 -32.71 -7.75
N ARG A 306 -0.31 -34.01 -7.79
CA ARG A 306 0.28 -34.94 -8.73
C ARG A 306 0.00 -34.56 -10.19
N ARG A 307 -1.22 -34.09 -10.48
CA ARG A 307 -1.60 -33.63 -11.83
C ARG A 307 -0.79 -32.37 -12.20
N ALA A 308 -0.70 -31.41 -11.31
CA ALA A 308 0.05 -30.16 -11.55
C ALA A 308 1.55 -30.47 -11.75
N VAL A 309 2.15 -31.31 -10.91
CA VAL A 309 3.54 -31.71 -11.07
C VAL A 309 3.76 -32.38 -12.45
N LYS A 310 2.91 -33.30 -12.86
CA LYS A 310 3.01 -33.95 -14.18
C LYS A 310 2.81 -32.98 -15.34
N GLU A 311 1.86 -32.03 -15.20
CA GLU A 311 1.59 -30.98 -16.19
C GLU A 311 2.81 -30.11 -16.44
N PHE A 312 3.47 -29.64 -15.37
CA PHE A 312 4.59 -28.69 -15.47
C PHE A 312 5.96 -29.33 -15.68
N THR A 313 6.12 -30.63 -15.40
CA THR A 313 7.44 -31.28 -15.43
C THR A 313 7.50 -32.46 -16.42
N GLY A 314 6.36 -32.89 -16.88
CA GLY A 314 6.24 -34.11 -17.70
C GLY A 314 6.41 -35.43 -16.93
N MET A 315 6.86 -35.36 -15.66
CA MET A 315 7.20 -36.53 -14.84
C MET A 315 6.17 -36.70 -13.70
N ASN A 316 6.00 -37.95 -13.24
CA ASN A 316 5.18 -38.17 -12.06
C ASN A 316 5.97 -37.89 -10.75
N VAL A 317 5.24 -37.62 -9.64
CA VAL A 317 5.85 -37.27 -8.36
C VAL A 317 6.84 -38.32 -7.84
N ARG A 318 6.62 -39.63 -8.11
CA ARG A 318 7.53 -40.70 -7.68
C ARG A 318 8.83 -40.71 -8.49
N GLU A 319 8.75 -40.43 -9.78
CA GLU A 319 9.93 -40.31 -10.66
C GLU A 319 10.79 -39.10 -10.25
N ILE A 320 10.12 -37.97 -10.03
CA ILE A 320 10.78 -36.72 -9.56
C ILE A 320 11.46 -36.97 -8.21
N HIS A 321 10.78 -37.55 -7.24
CA HIS A 321 11.32 -37.75 -5.88
C HIS A 321 12.59 -38.66 -5.91
N ARG A 322 12.70 -39.55 -6.86
CA ARG A 322 13.90 -40.40 -7.03
C ARG A 322 15.04 -39.74 -7.83
N SER A 323 14.80 -38.57 -8.41
CA SER A 323 15.75 -37.87 -9.27
C SER A 323 15.97 -36.44 -8.83
N GLU A 324 16.94 -36.21 -7.93
CA GLU A 324 17.30 -34.87 -7.51
C GLU A 324 17.63 -33.94 -8.70
N THR A 325 18.34 -34.45 -9.67
CA THR A 325 18.64 -33.72 -10.91
C THR A 325 17.37 -33.37 -11.68
N GLY A 326 16.40 -34.28 -11.78
CA GLY A 326 15.10 -34.02 -12.42
C GLY A 326 14.32 -32.91 -11.74
N VAL A 327 14.30 -32.89 -10.39
CA VAL A 327 13.66 -31.82 -9.61
C VAL A 327 14.34 -30.48 -9.87
N ARG A 328 15.67 -30.42 -9.87
CA ARG A 328 16.43 -29.17 -10.11
C ARG A 328 16.17 -28.59 -11.49
N VAL A 329 16.15 -29.44 -12.53
CA VAL A 329 15.81 -29.01 -13.90
C VAL A 329 14.39 -28.47 -13.97
N ALA A 330 13.42 -29.20 -13.38
CA ALA A 330 12.02 -28.77 -13.36
C ALA A 330 11.84 -27.44 -12.60
N LEU A 331 12.52 -27.24 -11.48
CA LEU A 331 12.53 -25.97 -10.75
C LEU A 331 13.12 -24.81 -11.56
N GLN A 332 14.18 -25.06 -12.31
CA GLN A 332 14.78 -24.05 -13.17
C GLN A 332 13.83 -23.62 -14.30
N GLN A 333 13.15 -24.58 -14.93
CA GLN A 333 12.15 -24.31 -15.96
C GLN A 333 10.96 -23.51 -15.42
N LEU A 334 10.40 -23.90 -14.26
CA LEU A 334 9.32 -23.18 -13.61
C LEU A 334 9.73 -21.77 -13.18
N ARG A 335 10.94 -21.59 -12.70
CA ARG A 335 11.47 -20.25 -12.36
C ARG A 335 11.52 -19.35 -13.60
N GLY A 336 12.00 -19.88 -14.73
CA GLY A 336 12.01 -19.15 -16.00
C GLY A 336 10.63 -18.70 -16.46
N SER A 337 9.59 -19.52 -16.25
CA SER A 337 8.21 -19.21 -16.62
C SER A 337 7.51 -18.26 -15.63
N LEU A 338 8.01 -18.14 -14.39
CA LEU A 338 7.44 -17.30 -13.33
C LEU A 338 8.10 -15.92 -13.23
N ILE A 339 9.30 -15.77 -13.77
CA ILE A 339 10.01 -14.46 -13.86
C ILE A 339 9.37 -13.68 -15.04
N PRO A 340 9.14 -12.36 -14.87
CA PRO A 340 8.60 -11.50 -15.93
C PRO A 340 9.53 -11.37 -17.10
#